data_43ddd80c2c8f181f841d94f859e299b4
#
_entry.id   43ddd80c2c8f181f841d94f859e299b4
#
_cell.length_a   1.000
_cell.length_b   1.000
_cell.length_c   1.000
_cell.angle_alpha   90.00
_cell.angle_beta   90.00
_cell.angle_gamma   90.00
#
_symmetry.space_group_name_H-M   'P 1'
#
loop_
_entity.id
_entity.type
_entity.pdbx_description
1 polymer ?
#
loop_
_entity_poly.entity_id
_entity_poly.type
_entity_poly.pdbx_seq_one_letter_code
_entity_poly.pdbx_strand_id
1 'polypeptide(L)'
;MKLIPNSFPAIFCLILTLCFANAQEPVASASPETKSQNALGFINPMGGERPKGAQTEITANGEASYDNAKNIAEFSGGVVVRDTQFTLTCDKLVDYLGSDQKGMDKADATGNVVIIQEKSDPKSTSAKSIGRAGEVTYKPATGEVVMRKWPSIQQGINQQVATEESTIMILKNSGQSRTIGGSKTLITDSADKK
;
A
#
# COMPACT_ATOMS: atom_id res chain seq x y z
N MET A 1 -62.71 1.08 29.79
CA MET A 1 -64.17 1.10 29.57
C MET A 1 -64.47 1.69 28.20
N LYS A 2 -65.21 0.93 27.36
CA LYS A 2 -65.76 1.21 26.01
C LYS A 2 -64.76 1.31 24.88
N LEU A 3 -64.58 0.27 24.04
CA LEU A 3 -65.44 -0.35 23.00
C LEU A 3 -65.51 0.42 21.69
N ILE A 4 -64.88 -0.15 20.69
CA ILE A 4 -65.07 -0.48 19.28
C ILE A 4 -66.44 -0.02 18.69
N PRO A 5 -66.61 0.26 17.35
CA PRO A 5 -66.48 -0.70 16.29
C PRO A 5 -66.03 -0.16 14.93
N ASN A 6 -65.31 -0.99 14.14
CA ASN A 6 -65.81 -1.71 12.95
C ASN A 6 -66.49 -0.87 11.84
N SER A 7 -65.96 -0.90 10.64
CA SER A 7 -66.72 -1.20 9.44
C SER A 7 -65.84 -1.33 8.18
N PHE A 8 -65.77 -2.52 7.59
CA PHE A 8 -65.58 -2.79 6.17
C PHE A 8 -66.90 -2.53 5.44
N PRO A 9 -66.95 -2.24 4.13
CA PRO A 9 -66.88 -3.26 3.10
C PRO A 9 -66.22 -2.81 1.77
N ALA A 10 -65.55 -3.69 1.11
CA ALA A 10 -66.00 -4.56 0.00
C ALA A 10 -65.89 -3.96 -1.44
N ILE A 11 -65.08 -4.64 -2.21
CA ILE A 11 -65.26 -5.05 -3.61
C ILE A 11 -65.35 -3.94 -4.70
N PHE A 12 -64.35 -3.87 -5.56
CA PHE A 12 -64.59 -3.92 -7.00
C PHE A 12 -63.39 -4.53 -7.75
N CYS A 13 -63.72 -5.66 -8.36
CA CYS A 13 -62.89 -6.41 -9.30
C CYS A 13 -62.92 -5.72 -10.63
N LEU A 14 -61.76 -5.40 -11.24
CA LEU A 14 -61.71 -5.23 -12.70
C LEU A 14 -60.43 -5.83 -13.23
N ILE A 15 -60.59 -6.93 -13.88
CA ILE A 15 -59.63 -7.63 -14.72
C ILE A 15 -59.37 -6.75 -15.97
N LEU A 16 -58.12 -6.43 -16.25
CA LEU A 16 -57.69 -6.15 -17.63
C LEU A 16 -56.32 -6.75 -17.89
N THR A 17 -56.32 -7.55 -18.89
CA THR A 17 -55.35 -8.43 -19.47
C THR A 17 -54.14 -7.72 -20.11
N LEU A 18 -52.99 -8.41 -20.02
CA LEU A 18 -51.86 -8.53 -20.98
C LEU A 18 -51.14 -7.27 -21.45
N CYS A 19 -49.90 -7.16 -21.02
CA CYS A 19 -48.77 -7.03 -21.96
C CYS A 19 -47.53 -7.62 -21.33
N PHE A 20 -47.08 -8.74 -21.87
CA PHE A 20 -45.74 -9.29 -21.62
C PHE A 20 -44.73 -8.31 -22.23
N ALA A 21 -44.09 -7.53 -21.39
CA ALA A 21 -42.83 -6.91 -21.74
C ALA A 21 -41.73 -7.71 -21.00
N ASN A 22 -41.03 -8.51 -21.77
CA ASN A 22 -39.74 -9.09 -21.37
C ASN A 22 -38.79 -7.92 -21.07
N ALA A 23 -38.70 -7.51 -19.85
CA ALA A 23 -37.57 -6.73 -19.37
C ALA A 23 -36.42 -7.73 -19.13
N GLN A 24 -35.58 -7.88 -20.14
CA GLN A 24 -34.25 -8.42 -20.00
C GLN A 24 -33.53 -7.54 -18.98
N GLU A 25 -33.24 -8.12 -17.82
CA GLU A 25 -32.26 -7.56 -16.89
C GLU A 25 -30.94 -7.36 -17.67
N PRO A 26 -30.30 -6.17 -17.59
CA PRO A 26 -28.97 -6.05 -18.12
C PRO A 26 -28.06 -6.92 -17.27
N VAL A 27 -27.60 -8.02 -17.86
CA VAL A 27 -26.48 -8.80 -17.38
C VAL A 27 -25.35 -7.80 -17.14
N ALA A 28 -25.00 -7.56 -15.88
CA ALA A 28 -23.83 -6.82 -15.51
C ALA A 28 -22.65 -7.50 -16.20
N SER A 29 -22.20 -6.89 -17.29
CA SER A 29 -20.98 -7.23 -17.97
C SER A 29 -19.86 -7.04 -16.94
N ALA A 30 -19.37 -8.13 -16.40
CA ALA A 30 -18.11 -8.15 -15.67
C ALA A 30 -17.06 -7.62 -16.65
N SER A 31 -16.69 -6.35 -16.46
CA SER A 31 -15.50 -5.80 -17.11
C SER A 31 -14.35 -6.75 -16.80
N PRO A 32 -13.65 -7.27 -17.80
CA PRO A 32 -12.41 -7.97 -17.53
C PRO A 32 -11.52 -6.98 -16.80
N GLU A 33 -11.09 -7.34 -15.58
CA GLU A 33 -9.98 -6.67 -14.92
C GLU A 33 -8.83 -6.65 -15.92
N THR A 34 -8.69 -5.52 -16.58
CA THR A 34 -7.51 -5.22 -17.36
C THR A 34 -6.39 -5.18 -16.33
N LYS A 35 -5.64 -6.28 -16.22
CA LYS A 35 -4.32 -6.28 -15.62
C LYS A 35 -3.56 -5.19 -16.36
N SER A 36 -3.57 -4.00 -15.81
CA SER A 36 -2.73 -2.91 -16.24
C SER A 36 -1.31 -3.43 -16.10
N GLN A 37 -0.76 -3.91 -17.19
CA GLN A 37 0.67 -4.13 -17.31
C GLN A 37 1.24 -2.71 -17.28
N ASN A 38 1.57 -2.26 -16.06
CA ASN A 38 2.34 -1.04 -15.88
C ASN A 38 3.65 -1.26 -16.63
N ALA A 39 3.81 -0.57 -17.74
CA ALA A 39 5.01 -0.60 -18.57
C ALA A 39 6.27 -0.19 -17.78
N LEU A 40 6.08 0.34 -16.59
CA LEU A 40 7.06 0.65 -15.58
C LEU A 40 6.63 -0.11 -14.31
N GLY A 41 6.97 -1.40 -14.20
CA GLY A 41 6.69 -2.24 -13.03
C GLY A 41 7.40 -1.73 -11.78
N PHE A 42 7.15 -0.49 -11.38
CA PHE A 42 7.69 0.07 -10.16
C PHE A 42 6.97 -0.51 -8.96
N ILE A 43 7.72 -1.22 -8.20
CA ILE A 43 7.62 -1.59 -6.79
C ILE A 43 6.20 -1.70 -6.24
N ASN A 44 5.81 -2.90 -5.91
CA ASN A 44 4.93 -3.13 -4.78
C ASN A 44 5.81 -3.01 -3.52
N PRO A 45 5.79 -1.89 -2.77
CA PRO A 45 6.76 -1.64 -1.71
C PRO A 45 6.66 -2.61 -0.53
N MET A 46 5.53 -3.33 -0.43
CA MET A 46 5.24 -4.30 0.62
C MET A 46 4.60 -5.57 0.05
N GLY A 47 5.12 -6.08 -1.06
CA GLY A 47 4.61 -7.16 -1.90
C GLY A 47 3.80 -8.26 -1.23
N GLY A 48 2.49 -8.30 -1.50
CA GLY A 48 1.59 -9.38 -1.13
C GLY A 48 0.99 -9.28 0.28
N GLU A 49 0.09 -10.20 0.62
CA GLU A 49 -0.41 -10.35 1.99
C GLU A 49 0.73 -10.82 2.91
N ARG A 50 0.90 -10.11 4.01
CA ARG A 50 1.85 -10.49 5.04
C ARG A 50 1.44 -11.83 5.66
N PRO A 51 2.33 -12.83 5.76
CA PRO A 51 2.01 -14.11 6.38
C PRO A 51 1.48 -13.94 7.81
N LYS A 52 0.46 -14.71 8.18
CA LYS A 52 -0.04 -14.70 9.56
C LYS A 52 1.08 -15.12 10.51
N GLY A 53 1.29 -14.33 11.57
CA GLY A 53 2.36 -14.57 12.54
C GLY A 53 3.74 -14.08 12.09
N ALA A 54 3.86 -13.38 10.96
CA ALA A 54 5.11 -12.76 10.56
C ALA A 54 5.59 -11.76 11.63
N GLN A 55 6.85 -11.87 12.00
CA GLN A 55 7.50 -10.98 12.96
C GLN A 55 8.34 -9.94 12.22
N THR A 56 8.36 -8.73 12.77
CA THR A 56 9.29 -7.69 12.37
C THR A 56 10.32 -7.53 13.49
N GLU A 57 11.58 -7.64 13.16
CA GLU A 57 12.70 -7.41 14.08
C GLU A 57 13.25 -6.00 13.84
N ILE A 58 13.41 -5.23 14.93
CA ILE A 58 14.03 -3.91 14.90
C ILE A 58 15.27 -3.95 15.79
N THR A 59 16.42 -3.61 15.23
CA THR A 59 17.69 -3.45 15.96
C THR A 59 18.17 -2.03 15.83
N ALA A 60 18.71 -1.47 16.91
CA ALA A 60 19.32 -0.14 16.94
C ALA A 60 20.62 -0.21 17.74
N ASN A 61 21.68 0.48 17.29
CA ASN A 61 22.95 0.52 17.99
C ASN A 61 23.05 1.67 19.01
N GLY A 62 22.09 2.60 18.98
CA GLY A 62 22.01 3.72 19.92
C GLY A 62 20.90 3.52 20.93
N GLU A 63 19.95 4.44 20.95
CA GLU A 63 18.86 4.45 21.92
C GLU A 63 17.60 3.79 21.35
N ALA A 64 16.88 3.05 22.20
CA ALA A 64 15.52 2.61 21.98
C ALA A 64 14.66 3.07 23.15
N SER A 65 13.58 3.81 22.87
CA SER A 65 12.67 4.34 23.88
C SER A 65 11.22 4.10 23.49
N TYR A 66 10.35 4.00 24.48
CA TYR A 66 8.92 3.82 24.31
C TYR A 66 8.15 4.80 25.20
N ASP A 67 7.34 5.66 24.62
CA ASP A 67 6.43 6.59 25.30
C ASP A 67 5.01 6.03 25.25
N ASN A 68 4.58 5.40 26.34
CA ASN A 68 3.26 4.79 26.45
C ASN A 68 2.12 5.82 26.42
N ALA A 69 2.37 7.05 26.88
CA ALA A 69 1.35 8.10 26.88
C ALA A 69 1.07 8.61 25.46
N LYS A 70 2.06 8.58 24.60
CA LYS A 70 1.95 9.01 23.19
C LYS A 70 1.79 7.83 22.20
N ASN A 71 1.93 6.59 22.68
CA ASN A 71 2.00 5.39 21.84
C ASN A 71 3.09 5.49 20.74
N ILE A 72 4.30 5.91 21.14
CA ILE A 72 5.42 6.10 20.22
C ILE A 72 6.58 5.23 20.69
N ALA A 73 7.19 4.49 19.75
CA ALA A 73 8.49 3.86 19.92
C ALA A 73 9.53 4.56 19.05
N GLU A 74 10.67 4.95 19.63
CA GLU A 74 11.76 5.59 18.92
C GLU A 74 13.02 4.73 19.00
N PHE A 75 13.71 4.63 17.86
CA PHE A 75 14.97 3.90 17.71
C PHE A 75 15.99 4.77 17.01
N SER A 76 17.24 4.77 17.45
CA SER A 76 18.29 5.60 16.86
C SER A 76 19.67 4.91 16.85
N GLY A 77 20.60 5.48 16.05
CA GLY A 77 21.98 5.01 16.00
C GLY A 77 22.21 3.84 15.05
N GLY A 78 21.75 3.95 13.82
CA GLY A 78 21.88 2.89 12.81
C GLY A 78 20.86 1.79 13.03
N VAL A 79 19.63 2.11 12.68
CA VAL A 79 18.47 1.22 12.83
C VAL A 79 18.40 0.24 11.67
N VAL A 80 18.15 -1.02 11.97
CA VAL A 80 17.88 -2.06 10.97
C VAL A 80 16.54 -2.73 11.30
N VAL A 81 15.61 -2.66 10.37
CA VAL A 81 14.33 -3.36 10.42
C VAL A 81 14.38 -4.55 9.47
N ARG A 82 14.10 -5.74 9.98
CA ARG A 82 13.95 -6.96 9.19
C ARG A 82 12.53 -7.45 9.27
N ASP A 83 11.88 -7.49 8.13
CA ASP A 83 10.55 -8.08 7.94
C ASP A 83 10.63 -9.20 6.90
N THR A 84 9.60 -10.02 6.82
CA THR A 84 9.53 -11.10 5.83
C THR A 84 9.49 -10.58 4.38
N GLN A 85 9.11 -9.33 4.18
CA GLN A 85 8.90 -8.72 2.87
C GLN A 85 10.00 -7.72 2.49
N PHE A 86 10.69 -7.13 3.48
CA PHE A 86 11.68 -6.10 3.24
C PHE A 86 12.73 -6.03 4.35
N THR A 87 13.82 -5.39 4.03
CA THR A 87 14.79 -4.88 5.01
C THR A 87 14.87 -3.36 4.87
N LEU A 88 14.79 -2.63 5.99
CA LEU A 88 14.97 -1.19 6.01
C LEU A 88 16.16 -0.85 6.91
N THR A 89 16.98 0.11 6.47
CA THR A 89 18.02 0.72 7.29
C THR A 89 17.84 2.24 7.32
N CYS A 90 18.10 2.87 8.47
CA CYS A 90 18.03 4.32 8.64
C CYS A 90 18.84 4.77 9.87
N ASP A 91 19.01 6.07 10.05
CA ASP A 91 19.66 6.61 11.24
C ASP A 91 18.70 6.65 12.43
N LYS A 92 17.43 6.98 12.20
CA LYS A 92 16.37 7.04 13.20
C LYS A 92 15.05 6.50 12.63
N LEU A 93 14.33 5.75 13.46
CA LEU A 93 12.97 5.25 13.22
C LEU A 93 12.04 5.69 14.34
N VAL A 94 10.86 6.17 13.97
CA VAL A 94 9.76 6.49 14.89
C VAL A 94 8.53 5.71 14.48
N ASP A 95 8.08 4.80 15.32
CA ASP A 95 6.87 4.02 15.13
C ASP A 95 5.74 4.62 15.96
N TYR A 96 4.62 4.92 15.32
CA TYR A 96 3.39 5.35 15.93
C TYR A 96 2.45 4.16 16.04
N LEU A 97 2.20 3.72 17.26
CA LEU A 97 1.37 2.55 17.53
C LEU A 97 -0.10 2.95 17.58
N GLY A 98 -0.97 2.07 17.14
CA GLY A 98 -2.40 2.27 17.22
C GLY A 98 -2.88 2.49 18.66
N SER A 99 -3.96 3.23 18.82
CA SER A 99 -4.53 3.57 20.14
C SER A 99 -4.95 2.35 20.96
N ASP A 100 -5.20 1.21 20.31
CA ASP A 100 -5.48 -0.08 20.94
C ASP A 100 -4.20 -0.93 21.17
N GLN A 101 -3.03 -0.38 20.88
CA GLN A 101 -1.72 -1.02 20.91
C GLN A 101 -1.63 -2.31 20.06
N LYS A 102 -2.55 -2.47 19.13
CA LYS A 102 -2.60 -3.61 18.21
C LYS A 102 -2.13 -3.22 16.81
N GLY A 103 -0.83 -2.99 16.69
CA GLY A 103 -0.24 -2.71 15.40
C GLY A 103 0.30 -1.29 15.29
N MET A 104 0.77 -0.97 14.10
CA MET A 104 1.40 0.30 13.76
C MET A 104 0.46 1.12 12.87
N ASP A 105 0.25 2.38 13.21
CA ASP A 105 -0.51 3.33 12.41
C ASP A 105 0.37 3.98 11.34
N LYS A 106 1.61 4.27 11.71
CA LYS A 106 2.57 4.95 10.85
C LYS A 106 3.99 4.66 11.34
N ALA A 107 4.95 4.61 10.41
CA ALA A 107 6.37 4.65 10.72
C ALA A 107 7.06 5.76 9.94
N ASP A 108 7.91 6.53 10.60
CA ASP A 108 8.77 7.55 10.00
C ASP A 108 10.24 7.15 10.16
N ALA A 109 10.91 6.87 9.05
CA ALA A 109 12.34 6.61 8.99
C ALA A 109 13.06 7.86 8.46
N THR A 110 14.14 8.27 9.13
CA THR A 110 14.91 9.45 8.75
C THR A 110 16.41 9.18 8.76
N GLY A 111 17.13 9.85 7.87
CA GLY A 111 18.58 9.75 7.69
C GLY A 111 19.00 8.47 6.97
N ASN A 112 19.67 8.63 5.83
CA ASN A 112 20.26 7.52 5.04
C ASN A 112 19.33 6.33 4.84
N VAL A 113 18.03 6.58 4.59
CA VAL A 113 17.03 5.52 4.49
C VAL A 113 17.26 4.67 3.25
N VAL A 114 17.39 3.36 3.44
CA VAL A 114 17.45 2.37 2.36
C VAL A 114 16.42 1.29 2.65
N ILE A 115 15.54 1.04 1.69
CA ILE A 115 14.56 -0.06 1.72
C ILE A 115 14.94 -1.06 0.65
N ILE A 116 15.08 -2.31 1.02
CA ILE A 116 15.37 -3.41 0.11
C ILE A 116 14.20 -4.38 0.19
N GLN A 117 13.49 -4.51 -0.90
CA GLN A 117 12.44 -5.51 -1.03
C GLN A 117 13.04 -6.76 -1.66
N GLU A 118 13.00 -7.86 -0.91
CA GLU A 118 13.38 -9.17 -1.40
C GLU A 118 12.22 -9.79 -2.22
N LYS A 119 12.54 -10.78 -3.03
CA LYS A 119 11.52 -11.53 -3.76
C LYS A 119 10.70 -12.36 -2.77
N SER A 120 9.40 -12.19 -2.77
CA SER A 120 8.49 -13.00 -1.94
C SER A 120 8.40 -14.46 -2.42
N ASP A 121 8.66 -14.72 -3.70
CA ASP A 121 8.66 -16.05 -4.31
C ASP A 121 9.99 -16.26 -5.07
N PRO A 122 10.76 -17.32 -4.75
CA PRO A 122 11.98 -17.67 -5.50
C PRO A 122 11.74 -17.91 -6.99
N LYS A 123 10.50 -18.27 -7.38
CA LYS A 123 10.10 -18.47 -8.77
C LYS A 123 9.66 -17.16 -9.45
N SER A 124 9.51 -16.08 -8.71
CA SER A 124 9.14 -14.79 -9.28
C SER A 124 10.27 -14.27 -10.17
N THR A 125 9.92 -13.85 -11.37
CA THR A 125 10.83 -13.14 -12.29
C THR A 125 11.01 -11.67 -11.90
N SER A 126 10.27 -11.18 -10.90
CA SER A 126 10.37 -9.79 -10.42
C SER A 126 11.78 -9.50 -9.91
N ALA A 127 12.36 -8.42 -10.36
CA ALA A 127 13.68 -8.00 -9.90
C ALA A 127 13.61 -7.47 -8.46
N LYS A 128 14.71 -7.63 -7.70
CA LYS A 128 14.91 -6.97 -6.41
C LYS A 128 14.72 -5.47 -6.57
N SER A 129 14.01 -4.86 -5.61
CA SER A 129 13.75 -3.43 -5.61
C SER A 129 14.48 -2.75 -4.46
N ILE A 130 15.08 -1.61 -4.73
CA ILE A 130 15.83 -0.82 -3.76
C ILE A 130 15.33 0.62 -3.81
N GLY A 131 14.80 1.11 -2.69
CA GLY A 131 14.45 2.52 -2.49
C GLY A 131 15.48 3.21 -1.60
N ARG A 132 15.84 4.46 -1.92
CA ARG A 132 16.69 5.31 -1.08
C ARG A 132 16.06 6.69 -0.95
N ALA A 133 16.18 7.29 0.24
CA ALA A 133 15.69 8.64 0.50
C ALA A 133 16.33 9.20 1.79
N GLY A 134 16.20 10.51 2.01
CA GLY A 134 16.52 11.11 3.31
C GLY A 134 15.41 10.87 4.34
N GLU A 135 14.16 10.74 3.88
CA GLU A 135 12.99 10.49 4.72
C GLU A 135 12.01 9.54 4.05
N VAL A 136 11.44 8.63 4.83
CA VAL A 136 10.41 7.69 4.40
C VAL A 136 9.31 7.62 5.46
N THR A 137 8.07 7.77 5.02
CA THR A 137 6.87 7.53 5.83
C THR A 137 6.14 6.31 5.29
N TYR A 138 5.83 5.36 6.15
CA TYR A 138 5.01 4.20 5.84
C TYR A 138 3.68 4.24 6.59
N LYS A 139 2.58 3.94 5.89
CA LYS A 139 1.22 3.85 6.45
C LYS A 139 0.65 2.47 6.16
N PRO A 140 0.65 1.54 7.13
CA PRO A 140 0.18 0.17 6.95
C PRO A 140 -1.27 0.08 6.46
N ALA A 141 -2.16 0.93 6.97
CA ALA A 141 -3.59 0.91 6.64
C ALA A 141 -3.87 1.10 5.14
N THR A 142 -3.04 1.88 4.45
CA THR A 142 -3.16 2.14 3.00
C THR A 142 -2.08 1.45 2.18
N GLY A 143 -1.09 0.86 2.84
CA GLY A 143 0.11 0.30 2.20
C GLY A 143 0.91 1.35 1.43
N GLU A 144 0.82 2.61 1.86
CA GLU A 144 1.48 3.73 1.21
C GLU A 144 2.86 3.97 1.80
N VAL A 145 3.86 4.09 0.92
CA VAL A 145 5.22 4.53 1.25
C VAL A 145 5.48 5.86 0.56
N VAL A 146 5.80 6.89 1.34
CA VAL A 146 6.12 8.23 0.83
C VAL A 146 7.60 8.51 1.09
N MET A 147 8.34 8.73 0.02
CA MET A 147 9.79 8.97 0.06
C MET A 147 10.08 10.44 -0.26
N ARG A 148 10.93 11.09 0.53
CA ARG A 148 11.31 12.51 0.42
C ARG A 148 12.82 12.67 0.57
N LYS A 149 13.31 13.87 0.24
CA LYS A 149 14.73 14.24 0.33
C LYS A 149 15.60 13.35 -0.55
N TRP A 150 15.64 13.70 -1.82
CA TRP A 150 16.39 13.01 -2.87
C TRP A 150 15.96 11.54 -3.05
N PRO A 151 14.66 11.23 -3.18
CA PRO A 151 14.23 9.86 -3.35
C PRO A 151 14.75 9.24 -4.64
N SER A 152 15.07 7.96 -4.58
CA SER A 152 15.41 7.15 -5.74
C SER A 152 14.90 5.73 -5.59
N ILE A 153 14.55 5.12 -6.72
CA ILE A 153 14.04 3.75 -6.78
C ILE A 153 14.80 3.02 -7.89
N GLN A 154 15.28 1.84 -7.58
CA GLN A 154 15.90 0.94 -8.54
C GLN A 154 15.16 -0.40 -8.53
N GLN A 155 14.82 -0.91 -9.70
CA GLN A 155 14.24 -2.23 -9.89
C GLN A 155 14.96 -2.96 -11.03
N GLY A 156 15.78 -3.94 -10.65
CA GLY A 156 16.68 -4.56 -11.60
C GLY A 156 17.61 -3.54 -12.24
N ILE A 157 17.52 -3.40 -13.58
CA ILE A 157 18.32 -2.46 -14.38
C ILE A 157 17.62 -1.11 -14.60
N ASN A 158 16.34 -0.99 -14.20
CA ASN A 158 15.57 0.25 -14.32
C ASN A 158 15.75 1.11 -13.07
N GLN A 159 15.80 2.42 -13.24
CA GLN A 159 16.01 3.36 -12.16
C GLN A 159 15.19 4.63 -12.36
N GLN A 160 14.65 5.16 -11.26
CA GLN A 160 14.09 6.51 -11.18
C GLN A 160 14.79 7.28 -10.05
N VAL A 161 15.23 8.49 -10.33
CA VAL A 161 15.93 9.34 -9.36
C VAL A 161 15.30 10.73 -9.33
N ALA A 162 15.20 11.32 -8.16
CA ALA A 162 14.86 12.72 -8.00
C ALA A 162 15.99 13.61 -8.58
N THR A 163 15.61 14.72 -9.22
CA THR A 163 16.55 15.75 -9.66
C THR A 163 16.51 16.98 -8.77
N GLU A 164 15.65 16.98 -7.74
CA GLU A 164 15.47 18.04 -6.76
C GLU A 164 15.19 17.42 -5.37
N GLU A 165 15.61 18.10 -4.31
CA GLU A 165 15.37 17.64 -2.93
C GLU A 165 13.87 17.61 -2.60
N SER A 166 13.11 18.56 -3.15
CA SER A 166 11.66 18.70 -2.95
C SER A 166 10.84 17.60 -3.61
N THR A 167 11.43 16.78 -4.48
CA THR A 167 10.74 15.67 -5.14
C THR A 167 10.19 14.67 -4.12
N ILE A 168 8.95 14.23 -4.36
CA ILE A 168 8.27 13.23 -3.55
C ILE A 168 7.95 12.02 -4.44
N MET A 169 8.29 10.83 -3.98
CA MET A 169 7.86 9.57 -4.60
C MET A 169 6.90 8.85 -3.67
N ILE A 170 5.73 8.49 -4.20
CA ILE A 170 4.66 7.79 -3.48
C ILE A 170 4.47 6.43 -4.11
N LEU A 171 4.54 5.39 -3.32
CA LEU A 171 4.38 4.00 -3.74
C LEU A 171 3.20 3.40 -2.97
N LYS A 172 2.40 2.57 -3.64
CA LYS A 172 1.26 1.88 -3.03
C LYS A 172 1.37 0.37 -3.22
N ASN A 173 0.79 -0.39 -2.30
CA ASN A 173 0.74 -1.86 -2.38
C ASN A 173 0.05 -2.38 -3.65
N SER A 174 -0.78 -1.57 -4.31
CA SER A 174 -1.37 -1.88 -5.63
C SER A 174 -0.36 -1.91 -6.78
N GLY A 175 0.92 -1.62 -6.52
CA GLY A 175 1.96 -1.47 -7.55
C GLY A 175 1.92 -0.12 -8.27
N GLN A 176 1.05 0.80 -7.84
CA GLN A 176 1.00 2.15 -8.38
C GLN A 176 2.12 3.00 -7.76
N SER A 177 2.76 3.81 -8.59
CA SER A 177 3.72 4.81 -8.15
C SER A 177 3.37 6.19 -8.71
N ARG A 178 3.68 7.24 -7.97
CA ARG A 178 3.52 8.62 -8.38
C ARG A 178 4.73 9.43 -7.94
N THR A 179 5.30 10.20 -8.86
CA THR A 179 6.37 11.15 -8.55
C THR A 179 5.86 12.57 -8.73
N ILE A 180 6.15 13.43 -7.77
CA ILE A 180 5.80 14.84 -7.75
C ILE A 180 7.11 15.63 -7.62
N GLY A 181 7.39 16.50 -8.56
CA GLY A 181 8.68 17.24 -8.66
C GLY A 181 9.58 16.69 -9.76
N GLY A 182 10.78 17.24 -9.86
CA GLY A 182 11.76 16.89 -10.88
C GLY A 182 12.28 15.46 -10.72
N SER A 183 12.25 14.66 -11.78
CA SER A 183 12.80 13.30 -11.75
C SER A 183 13.34 12.86 -13.10
N LYS A 184 14.28 11.93 -13.08
CA LYS A 184 14.84 11.25 -14.25
C LYS A 184 14.59 9.76 -14.13
N THR A 185 14.05 9.16 -15.19
CA THR A 185 13.82 7.74 -15.29
C THR A 185 14.74 7.14 -16.36
N LEU A 186 15.41 6.05 -16.03
CA LEU A 186 16.21 5.24 -16.93
C LEU A 186 15.52 3.89 -17.08
N ILE A 187 15.15 3.56 -18.31
CA ILE A 187 14.61 2.26 -18.69
C ILE A 187 15.61 1.61 -19.62
N THR A 188 16.03 0.42 -19.27
CA THR A 188 16.98 -0.34 -20.07
C THR A 188 16.29 -1.59 -20.56
N ASP A 189 16.21 -1.76 -21.88
CA ASP A 189 15.71 -3.00 -22.46
C ASP A 189 16.72 -4.12 -22.19
N SER A 190 16.25 -5.21 -21.60
CA SER A 190 17.07 -6.42 -21.51
C SER A 190 17.23 -6.95 -22.93
N ALA A 191 18.43 -6.82 -23.51
CA ALA A 191 18.72 -7.49 -24.76
C ALA A 191 18.44 -8.99 -24.60
N ASP A 192 17.57 -9.52 -25.45
CA ASP A 192 17.27 -10.94 -25.50
C ASP A 192 18.58 -11.71 -25.60
N LYS A 193 18.86 -12.53 -24.58
CA LYS A 193 19.91 -13.54 -24.72
C LYS A 193 19.40 -14.57 -25.76
N LYS A 194 19.89 -14.43 -26.99
CA LYS A 194 19.82 -15.52 -27.97
C LYS A 194 20.57 -16.75 -27.48
#